data_1e9c7cba25696fcf8633ca7cc13d873e
#
_entry.id   1e9c7cba25696fcf8633ca7cc13d873e
#
_cell.length_a   1.000
_cell.length_b   1.000
_cell.length_c   1.000
_cell.angle_alpha   90.00
_cell.angle_beta   90.00
_cell.angle_gamma   90.00
#
_symmetry.space_group_name_H-M   'P 1'
#
loop_
_entity.id
_entity.type
_entity.pdbx_description
1 polymer ?
#
loop_
_entity_poly.entity_id
_entity_poly.type
_entity_poly.pdbx_seq_one_letter_code
_entity_poly.pdbx_strand_id
1 'polypeptide(L)'
;MKDNIIQVDSREESKRGMARYSLYILYNRYVPDIRDGLKPVQRRILVTMFYDLKCTSINTKRKSARTVGGCMKYHPHGNDAIYGAMKPMANWFESKLPLITYDSASGSIQGGPQAAMRYTESYISQFGMECAIGELSETKQVVNWQKTFDNQDEEPESLPVKVPLLLINGTFSIAIGTRVEIPCHSLNDVIDATLTLLHNPNSKIVLVPDQCMQCEIVNTDWKKISNMGFGNYTVRGIIKIVDDKHGQYLSIRSTPDMVWSDGIMEKIEELIKENKLIQVADIQDHSTDEQLDLRIYLKHGADANYVKQVLYKNTQLQVTKRVNLEVLNGMEIQRLSYKAYLLYFLEYRRSVKFRLYNFRLQKAETRLHQIDTYIKILESGDIENIVHMIRNQASMDEAYLINWLMNKLKITDLQ
;
A
#
# COMPACT_ATOMS: atom_id res chain seq x y z
N MET A 1 -48.48 4.07 -26.17
CA MET A 1 -47.02 4.23 -26.30
C MET A 1 -46.55 3.16 -27.26
N LYS A 2 -45.89 3.49 -28.35
CA LYS A 2 -45.25 2.46 -29.20
C LYS A 2 -43.99 2.02 -28.47
N ASP A 3 -43.96 0.80 -28.02
CA ASP A 3 -42.74 0.21 -27.44
C ASP A 3 -41.67 0.17 -28.53
N ASN A 4 -40.62 0.94 -28.35
CA ASN A 4 -39.41 0.87 -29.20
C ASN A 4 -38.67 -0.42 -28.90
N ILE A 5 -39.07 -1.51 -29.52
CA ILE A 5 -38.34 -2.79 -29.43
C ILE A 5 -37.09 -2.69 -30.32
N ILE A 6 -35.94 -2.62 -29.68
CA ILE A 6 -34.63 -2.65 -30.38
C ILE A 6 -34.21 -4.09 -30.43
N GLN A 7 -34.07 -4.65 -31.62
CA GLN A 7 -33.42 -5.96 -31.82
C GLN A 7 -31.90 -5.82 -31.68
N VAL A 8 -31.33 -6.57 -30.75
CA VAL A 8 -29.89 -6.57 -30.48
C VAL A 8 -29.36 -7.99 -30.67
N ASP A 9 -28.21 -8.13 -31.37
CA ASP A 9 -27.49 -9.39 -31.43
C ASP A 9 -26.94 -9.73 -30.04
N SER A 10 -27.37 -10.84 -29.46
CA SER A 10 -26.98 -11.28 -28.11
C SER A 10 -25.48 -11.50 -27.98
N ARG A 11 -24.79 -11.90 -29.05
CA ARG A 11 -23.33 -12.07 -29.07
C ARG A 11 -22.59 -10.74 -28.95
N GLU A 12 -23.04 -9.73 -29.71
CA GLU A 12 -22.42 -8.40 -29.69
C GLU A 12 -22.70 -7.69 -28.38
N GLU A 13 -23.90 -7.81 -27.81
CA GLU A 13 -24.20 -7.24 -26.51
C GLU A 13 -23.43 -7.94 -25.38
N SER A 14 -23.29 -9.25 -25.43
CA SER A 14 -22.47 -10.00 -24.48
C SER A 14 -20.99 -9.57 -24.55
N LYS A 15 -20.44 -9.40 -25.76
CA LYS A 15 -19.07 -8.87 -25.93
C LYS A 15 -18.90 -7.47 -25.36
N ARG A 16 -19.86 -6.56 -25.64
CA ARG A 16 -19.84 -5.19 -25.10
C ARG A 16 -19.95 -5.18 -23.58
N GLY A 17 -20.89 -5.97 -23.03
CA GLY A 17 -21.05 -6.12 -21.58
C GLY A 17 -19.79 -6.65 -20.91
N MET A 18 -19.18 -7.70 -21.48
CA MET A 18 -17.93 -8.26 -20.97
C MET A 18 -16.77 -7.28 -21.05
N ALA A 19 -16.64 -6.54 -22.15
CA ALA A 19 -15.60 -5.51 -22.28
C ALA A 19 -15.74 -4.40 -21.25
N ARG A 20 -16.96 -3.87 -21.05
CA ARG A 20 -17.25 -2.85 -20.03
C ARG A 20 -16.95 -3.37 -18.62
N TYR A 21 -17.39 -4.58 -18.30
CA TYR A 21 -17.13 -5.22 -17.01
C TYR A 21 -15.64 -5.45 -16.78
N SER A 22 -14.89 -5.91 -17.79
CA SER A 22 -13.45 -6.13 -17.71
C SER A 22 -12.72 -4.80 -17.43
N LEU A 23 -13.06 -3.73 -18.12
CA LEU A 23 -12.50 -2.40 -17.88
C LEU A 23 -12.83 -1.89 -16.48
N TYR A 24 -14.08 -2.03 -16.04
CA TYR A 24 -14.47 -1.65 -14.67
C TYR A 24 -13.64 -2.37 -13.62
N ILE A 25 -13.46 -3.69 -13.77
CA ILE A 25 -12.66 -4.51 -12.86
C ILE A 25 -11.19 -4.07 -12.86
N LEU A 26 -10.61 -3.83 -14.03
CA LEU A 26 -9.22 -3.41 -14.17
C LEU A 26 -8.96 -2.10 -13.42
N TYR A 27 -9.80 -1.08 -13.64
CA TYR A 27 -9.63 0.24 -13.05
C TYR A 27 -9.98 0.29 -11.55
N ASN A 28 -11.01 -0.43 -11.13
CA ASN A 28 -11.53 -0.27 -9.77
C ASN A 28 -11.09 -1.35 -8.78
N ARG A 29 -10.36 -2.40 -9.23
CA ARG A 29 -9.98 -3.50 -8.33
C ARG A 29 -8.54 -3.97 -8.44
N TYR A 30 -7.98 -4.10 -9.64
CA TYR A 30 -6.79 -4.92 -9.84
C TYR A 30 -5.51 -4.14 -10.12
N VAL A 31 -5.57 -3.05 -10.87
CA VAL A 31 -4.38 -2.32 -11.27
C VAL A 31 -4.06 -1.24 -10.22
N PRO A 32 -2.81 -1.17 -9.71
CA PRO A 32 -2.39 -0.13 -8.79
C PRO A 32 -2.27 1.22 -9.51
N ASP A 33 -2.59 2.30 -8.82
CA ASP A 33 -2.42 3.66 -9.33
C ASP A 33 -0.93 4.04 -9.38
N ILE A 34 -0.50 4.69 -10.45
CA ILE A 34 0.88 5.11 -10.66
C ILE A 34 1.37 6.09 -9.57
N ARG A 35 0.47 6.89 -9.00
CA ARG A 35 0.77 7.95 -8.04
C ARG A 35 1.12 7.41 -6.66
N ASP A 36 0.28 6.55 -6.10
CA ASP A 36 0.46 6.03 -4.73
C ASP A 36 0.82 4.54 -4.67
N GLY A 37 0.73 3.83 -5.81
CA GLY A 37 1.05 2.40 -5.88
C GLY A 37 0.02 1.50 -5.22
N LEU A 38 -1.14 2.02 -4.85
CA LEU A 38 -2.19 1.30 -4.14
C LEU A 38 -3.33 0.89 -5.07
N LYS A 39 -3.93 -0.25 -4.75
CA LYS A 39 -5.24 -0.62 -5.30
C LYS A 39 -6.34 0.23 -4.65
N PRO A 40 -7.46 0.49 -5.33
CA PRO A 40 -8.55 1.29 -4.75
C PRO A 40 -9.02 0.82 -3.37
N VAL A 41 -9.16 -0.49 -3.15
CA VAL A 41 -9.57 -1.04 -1.86
C VAL A 41 -8.58 -0.71 -0.73
N GLN A 42 -7.28 -0.78 -0.99
CA GLN A 42 -6.23 -0.48 -0.01
C GLN A 42 -6.26 1.00 0.40
N ARG A 43 -6.41 1.89 -0.58
CA ARG A 43 -6.57 3.34 -0.35
C ARG A 43 -7.81 3.63 0.49
N ARG A 44 -8.95 3.03 0.15
CA ARG A 44 -10.23 3.19 0.85
C ARG A 44 -10.18 2.69 2.29
N ILE A 45 -9.49 1.58 2.55
CA ILE A 45 -9.25 1.07 3.91
C ILE A 45 -8.50 2.11 4.74
N LEU A 46 -7.39 2.66 4.24
CA LEU A 46 -6.60 3.67 4.94
C LEU A 46 -7.40 4.96 5.18
N VAL A 47 -8.17 5.40 4.19
CA VAL A 47 -9.05 6.58 4.30
C VAL A 47 -10.11 6.38 5.39
N THR A 48 -10.79 5.22 5.40
CA THR A 48 -11.77 4.85 6.43
C THR A 48 -11.14 4.85 7.82
N MET A 49 -9.99 4.19 7.97
CA MET A 49 -9.29 4.12 9.26
C MET A 49 -8.88 5.49 9.77
N PHE A 50 -8.43 6.37 8.87
CA PHE A 50 -7.95 7.70 9.23
C PHE A 50 -9.08 8.70 9.49
N TYR A 51 -9.98 8.91 8.50
CA TYR A 51 -11.00 9.97 8.59
C TYR A 51 -12.23 9.56 9.41
N ASP A 52 -12.73 8.35 9.20
CA ASP A 52 -14.01 7.93 9.80
C ASP A 52 -13.82 7.35 11.20
N LEU A 53 -12.82 6.49 11.38
CA LEU A 53 -12.64 5.72 12.62
C LEU A 53 -11.58 6.29 13.55
N LYS A 54 -10.69 7.15 13.06
CA LYS A 54 -9.54 7.70 13.80
C LYS A 54 -8.62 6.62 14.39
N CYS A 55 -8.44 5.50 13.68
CA CYS A 55 -7.62 4.36 14.09
C CYS A 55 -6.16 4.59 13.72
N THR A 56 -5.48 5.52 14.37
CA THR A 56 -4.13 5.99 14.00
C THR A 56 -3.02 5.46 14.87
N SER A 57 -3.34 4.69 15.91
CA SER A 57 -2.37 4.11 16.85
C SER A 57 -2.97 2.93 17.60
N ILE A 58 -2.15 2.20 18.36
CA ILE A 58 -2.59 1.09 19.22
C ILE A 58 -3.67 1.52 20.21
N ASN A 59 -3.61 2.74 20.74
CA ASN A 59 -4.59 3.28 21.69
C ASN A 59 -5.94 3.59 21.05
N THR A 60 -5.97 3.74 19.73
CA THR A 60 -7.19 4.06 18.97
C THR A 60 -7.63 2.91 18.07
N LYS A 61 -7.07 1.72 18.25
CA LYS A 61 -7.45 0.51 17.50
C LYS A 61 -8.95 0.25 17.56
N ARG A 62 -9.50 -0.35 16.51
CA ARG A 62 -10.92 -0.72 16.41
C ARG A 62 -11.06 -2.13 15.87
N LYS A 63 -12.19 -2.78 16.18
CA LYS A 63 -12.56 -4.05 15.55
C LYS A 63 -12.50 -3.93 14.03
N SER A 64 -11.86 -4.90 13.37
CA SER A 64 -11.73 -4.89 11.90
C SER A 64 -13.08 -4.85 11.19
N ALA A 65 -14.11 -5.41 11.80
CA ALA A 65 -15.49 -5.32 11.32
C ALA A 65 -15.97 -3.86 11.17
N ARG A 66 -15.49 -2.91 12.00
CA ARG A 66 -15.82 -1.48 11.85
C ARG A 66 -15.11 -0.87 10.65
N THR A 67 -13.85 -1.25 10.44
CA THR A 67 -13.10 -0.81 9.26
C THR A 67 -13.76 -1.33 7.99
N VAL A 68 -14.14 -2.60 7.96
CA VAL A 68 -14.84 -3.21 6.82
C VAL A 68 -16.17 -2.50 6.56
N GLY A 69 -17.02 -2.34 7.58
CA GLY A 69 -18.32 -1.67 7.44
C GLY A 69 -18.19 -0.20 7.01
N GLY A 70 -17.24 0.56 7.59
CA GLY A 70 -16.99 1.95 7.19
C GLY A 70 -16.45 2.06 5.77
N CYS A 71 -15.62 1.10 5.33
CA CYS A 71 -15.04 1.10 3.99
C CYS A 71 -16.10 0.83 2.89
N MET A 72 -17.20 0.17 3.20
CA MET A 72 -18.27 -0.15 2.23
C MET A 72 -18.93 1.10 1.65
N LYS A 73 -18.89 2.25 2.33
CA LYS A 73 -19.39 3.51 1.77
C LYS A 73 -18.54 4.02 0.59
N TYR A 74 -17.27 3.65 0.55
CA TYR A 74 -16.34 3.98 -0.54
C TYR A 74 -16.21 2.83 -1.54
N HIS A 75 -16.28 1.58 -1.06
CA HIS A 75 -15.99 0.38 -1.83
C HIS A 75 -17.25 -0.47 -2.01
N PRO A 76 -17.95 -0.38 -3.18
CA PRO A 76 -19.26 -1.05 -3.40
C PRO A 76 -19.11 -2.54 -3.69
N HIS A 77 -18.44 -3.28 -2.79
CA HIS A 77 -18.18 -4.71 -2.92
C HIS A 77 -18.36 -5.40 -1.56
N GLY A 78 -18.39 -6.74 -1.58
CA GLY A 78 -18.61 -7.54 -0.38
C GLY A 78 -17.55 -7.33 0.72
N ASN A 79 -17.97 -7.49 1.96
CA ASN A 79 -17.16 -7.39 3.16
C ASN A 79 -15.90 -8.27 3.13
N ASP A 80 -16.00 -9.48 2.56
CA ASP A 80 -14.88 -10.43 2.50
C ASP A 80 -13.76 -9.94 1.61
N ALA A 81 -14.08 -9.22 0.52
CA ALA A 81 -13.08 -8.62 -0.34
C ALA A 81 -12.27 -7.52 0.38
N ILE A 82 -12.96 -6.69 1.19
CA ILE A 82 -12.32 -5.64 1.99
C ILE A 82 -11.47 -6.27 3.09
N TYR A 83 -12.03 -7.23 3.84
CA TYR A 83 -11.32 -7.90 4.93
C TYR A 83 -10.11 -8.71 4.42
N GLY A 84 -10.26 -9.40 3.28
CA GLY A 84 -9.16 -10.11 2.62
C GLY A 84 -8.03 -9.19 2.16
N ALA A 85 -8.36 -7.95 1.75
CA ALA A 85 -7.35 -6.96 1.37
C ALA A 85 -6.57 -6.38 2.57
N MET A 86 -7.14 -6.40 3.78
CA MET A 86 -6.45 -5.94 4.99
C MET A 86 -5.31 -6.89 5.40
N LYS A 87 -5.46 -8.20 5.17
CA LYS A 87 -4.45 -9.21 5.57
C LYS A 87 -3.05 -8.89 5.03
N PRO A 88 -2.83 -8.77 3.70
CA PRO A 88 -1.52 -8.47 3.16
C PRO A 88 -1.00 -7.07 3.52
N MET A 89 -1.88 -6.13 3.89
CA MET A 89 -1.45 -4.79 4.34
C MET A 89 -0.86 -4.79 5.75
N ALA A 90 -1.05 -5.86 6.53
CA ALA A 90 -0.65 -5.96 7.93
C ALA A 90 0.49 -6.95 8.18
N ASN A 91 0.64 -7.97 7.36
CA ASN A 91 1.58 -9.05 7.62
C ASN A 91 2.96 -8.77 6.99
N TRP A 92 4.02 -8.86 7.80
CA TRP A 92 5.40 -8.66 7.36
C TRP A 92 5.88 -9.70 6.32
N PHE A 93 5.27 -10.88 6.32
CA PHE A 93 5.57 -11.94 5.35
C PHE A 93 4.78 -11.81 4.03
N GLU A 94 3.88 -10.85 3.93
CA GLU A 94 3.09 -10.54 2.72
C GLU A 94 3.37 -9.12 2.18
N SER A 95 3.85 -8.21 3.03
CA SER A 95 4.26 -6.84 2.66
C SER A 95 5.55 -6.46 3.37
N LYS A 96 6.51 -5.94 2.64
CA LYS A 96 7.81 -5.53 3.19
C LYS A 96 7.68 -4.48 4.30
N LEU A 97 6.78 -3.52 4.09
CA LEU A 97 6.46 -2.48 5.05
C LEU A 97 4.94 -2.38 5.23
N PRO A 98 4.38 -3.07 6.24
CA PRO A 98 2.95 -3.07 6.50
C PRO A 98 2.38 -1.67 6.74
N LEU A 99 1.24 -1.37 6.11
CA LEU A 99 0.55 -0.08 6.23
C LEU A 99 -0.43 -0.03 7.39
N ILE A 100 -0.89 -1.20 7.84
CA ILE A 100 -1.75 -1.35 9.01
C ILE A 100 -1.14 -2.38 9.97
N THR A 101 -1.60 -2.39 11.20
CA THR A 101 -1.20 -3.37 12.22
C THR A 101 -2.45 -4.03 12.77
N TYR A 102 -2.40 -5.35 12.94
CA TYR A 102 -3.38 -6.10 13.71
C TYR A 102 -2.88 -6.29 15.15
N ASP A 103 -3.80 -6.17 16.11
CA ASP A 103 -3.60 -6.60 17.49
C ASP A 103 -4.39 -7.91 17.71
N SER A 104 -4.05 -8.94 16.93
CA SER A 104 -4.67 -10.29 16.97
C SER A 104 -4.18 -11.14 15.80
N ALA A 105 -4.69 -12.37 15.70
CA ALA A 105 -4.35 -13.33 14.64
C ALA A 105 -4.75 -12.82 13.24
N SER A 106 -3.79 -12.29 12.49
CA SER A 106 -3.95 -11.80 11.12
C SER A 106 -3.64 -12.84 10.04
N GLY A 107 -3.50 -14.09 10.42
CA GLY A 107 -2.98 -15.21 9.61
C GLY A 107 -1.60 -15.64 10.09
N SER A 108 -1.05 -16.66 9.48
CA SER A 108 0.26 -17.19 9.85
C SER A 108 1.17 -17.39 8.64
N ILE A 109 2.47 -17.52 8.92
CA ILE A 109 3.52 -17.82 7.92
C ILE A 109 3.35 -19.21 7.32
N GLN A 110 2.66 -20.10 8.01
CA GLN A 110 2.32 -21.44 7.52
C GLN A 110 1.25 -21.40 6.43
N GLY A 111 0.48 -20.33 6.33
CA GLY A 111 -0.63 -20.19 5.40
C GLY A 111 -2.00 -20.20 6.07
N GLY A 112 -2.05 -20.22 7.41
CA GLY A 112 -3.27 -20.19 8.18
C GLY A 112 -4.15 -18.96 7.87
N PRO A 113 -5.47 -19.09 7.92
CA PRO A 113 -6.39 -17.98 7.67
C PRO A 113 -6.32 -16.94 8.79
N GLN A 114 -6.69 -15.71 8.46
CA GLN A 114 -6.93 -14.70 9.49
C GLN A 114 -8.17 -15.05 10.32
N ALA A 115 -8.19 -14.68 11.60
CA ALA A 115 -9.37 -14.84 12.43
C ALA A 115 -10.53 -13.98 11.92
N ALA A 116 -11.77 -14.32 12.24
CA ALA A 116 -12.94 -13.57 11.77
C ALA A 116 -12.88 -12.10 12.22
N MET A 117 -13.32 -11.17 11.36
CA MET A 117 -13.21 -9.72 11.53
C MET A 117 -13.82 -9.17 12.83
N ARG A 118 -14.74 -9.91 13.45
CA ARG A 118 -15.35 -9.56 14.76
C ARG A 118 -14.39 -9.74 15.93
N TYR A 119 -13.37 -10.57 15.78
CA TYR A 119 -12.39 -10.85 16.83
C TYR A 119 -11.12 -9.98 16.68
N THR A 120 -10.76 -9.66 15.45
CA THR A 120 -9.53 -8.89 15.18
C THR A 120 -9.70 -7.40 15.44
N GLU A 121 -8.62 -6.74 15.86
CA GLU A 121 -8.53 -5.31 16.02
C GLU A 121 -7.38 -4.78 15.16
N SER A 122 -7.54 -3.60 14.57
CA SER A 122 -6.55 -3.03 13.68
C SER A 122 -6.44 -1.52 13.79
N TYR A 123 -5.28 -0.99 13.39
CA TYR A 123 -4.98 0.44 13.30
C TYR A 123 -3.95 0.69 12.20
N ILE A 124 -3.81 1.94 11.76
CA ILE A 124 -2.80 2.32 10.77
C ILE A 124 -1.43 2.22 11.45
N SER A 125 -0.47 1.52 10.83
CA SER A 125 0.89 1.39 11.35
C SER A 125 1.60 2.74 11.40
N GLN A 126 2.67 2.85 12.18
CA GLN A 126 3.50 4.07 12.18
C GLN A 126 4.00 4.40 10.77
N PHE A 127 4.48 3.41 10.03
CA PHE A 127 4.89 3.60 8.64
C PHE A 127 3.72 4.08 7.75
N GLY A 128 2.54 3.49 7.89
CA GLY A 128 1.32 3.91 7.17
C GLY A 128 0.94 5.36 7.48
N MET A 129 1.02 5.76 8.75
CA MET A 129 0.75 7.15 9.16
C MET A 129 1.78 8.11 8.59
N GLU A 130 3.06 7.82 8.73
CA GLU A 130 4.12 8.73 8.30
C GLU A 130 4.25 8.82 6.77
N CYS A 131 4.17 7.68 6.09
CA CYS A 131 4.47 7.60 4.65
C CYS A 131 3.26 7.71 3.74
N ALA A 132 2.07 7.25 4.15
CA ALA A 132 0.90 7.23 3.27
C ALA A 132 -0.13 8.33 3.61
N ILE A 133 -0.35 8.61 4.89
CA ILE A 133 -1.44 9.48 5.36
C ILE A 133 -0.94 10.83 5.87
N GLY A 134 0.29 10.91 6.41
CA GLY A 134 0.74 12.03 7.24
C GLY A 134 0.45 13.43 6.68
N GLU A 135 0.60 13.66 5.40
CA GLU A 135 0.34 14.99 4.80
C GLU A 135 -1.16 15.30 4.66
N LEU A 136 -2.03 14.29 4.58
CA LEU A 136 -3.49 14.48 4.63
C LEU A 136 -3.98 14.95 6.00
N SER A 137 -3.22 14.71 7.07
CA SER A 137 -3.56 15.19 8.42
C SER A 137 -3.48 16.71 8.52
N GLU A 138 -2.67 17.36 7.70
CA GLU A 138 -2.54 18.83 7.68
C GLU A 138 -3.63 19.48 6.82
N THR A 139 -3.90 18.94 5.64
CA THR A 139 -4.92 19.45 4.73
C THR A 139 -5.33 18.42 3.68
N LYS A 140 -6.61 18.45 3.32
CA LYS A 140 -7.15 17.68 2.20
C LYS A 140 -6.64 18.16 0.83
N GLN A 141 -6.15 19.39 0.72
CA GLN A 141 -5.77 20.04 -0.55
C GLN A 141 -4.52 19.45 -1.20
N VAL A 142 -3.76 18.60 -0.49
CA VAL A 142 -2.53 17.98 -1.01
C VAL A 142 -2.79 17.02 -2.18
N VAL A 143 -4.00 16.48 -2.30
CA VAL A 143 -4.43 15.57 -3.37
C VAL A 143 -5.78 16.00 -3.94
N ASN A 144 -6.15 15.45 -5.10
CA ASN A 144 -7.50 15.61 -5.63
C ASN A 144 -8.48 14.69 -4.91
N TRP A 145 -9.74 15.12 -4.85
CA TRP A 145 -10.87 14.36 -4.31
C TRP A 145 -11.90 14.15 -5.41
N GLN A 146 -12.56 13.01 -5.37
CA GLN A 146 -13.64 12.63 -6.27
C GLN A 146 -14.86 12.18 -5.48
N LYS A 147 -16.02 12.23 -6.10
CA LYS A 147 -17.24 11.67 -5.51
C LYS A 147 -17.17 10.15 -5.45
N THR A 148 -17.78 9.57 -4.41
CA THR A 148 -18.00 8.13 -4.30
C THR A 148 -18.98 7.64 -5.38
N PHE A 149 -19.08 6.34 -5.54
CA PHE A 149 -19.94 5.68 -6.55
C PHE A 149 -21.43 6.09 -6.46
N ASP A 150 -21.90 6.45 -5.27
CA ASP A 150 -23.27 6.89 -4.98
C ASP A 150 -23.42 8.43 -4.89
N ASN A 151 -22.34 9.17 -5.11
CA ASN A 151 -22.22 10.63 -5.02
C ASN A 151 -22.55 11.24 -3.66
N GLN A 152 -22.62 10.43 -2.58
CA GLN A 152 -22.96 10.92 -1.24
C GLN A 152 -21.74 11.42 -0.47
N ASP A 153 -20.58 10.80 -0.68
CA ASP A 153 -19.32 11.11 0.00
C ASP A 153 -18.22 11.52 -1.00
N GLU A 154 -17.04 11.82 -0.48
CA GLU A 154 -15.84 12.09 -1.25
C GLU A 154 -14.69 11.20 -0.80
N GLU A 155 -13.92 10.71 -1.76
CA GLU A 155 -12.70 9.94 -1.53
C GLU A 155 -11.51 10.58 -2.27
N PRO A 156 -10.26 10.47 -1.76
CA PRO A 156 -9.11 10.96 -2.47
C PRO A 156 -8.82 10.06 -3.68
N GLU A 157 -8.50 10.68 -4.82
CA GLU A 157 -8.07 9.94 -6.02
C GLU A 157 -6.79 9.14 -5.78
N SER A 158 -5.88 9.67 -4.94
CA SER A 158 -4.61 9.04 -4.56
C SER A 158 -4.18 9.53 -3.19
N LEU A 159 -3.32 8.77 -2.49
CA LEU A 159 -2.72 9.19 -1.22
C LEU A 159 -1.39 9.91 -1.45
N PRO A 160 -1.01 10.89 -0.59
CA PRO A 160 0.23 11.66 -0.72
C PRO A 160 1.44 10.86 -0.22
N VAL A 161 1.63 9.64 -0.75
CA VAL A 161 2.70 8.73 -0.32
C VAL A 161 4.07 9.38 -0.45
N LYS A 162 4.92 9.22 0.57
CA LYS A 162 6.25 9.85 0.60
C LYS A 162 7.34 9.01 -0.07
N VAL A 163 7.10 7.73 -0.28
CA VAL A 163 8.03 6.77 -0.89
C VAL A 163 7.32 5.96 -1.98
N PRO A 164 8.03 5.39 -2.96
CA PRO A 164 7.45 4.58 -4.03
C PRO A 164 6.92 3.24 -3.51
N LEU A 165 5.75 3.24 -2.83
CA LEU A 165 5.17 2.07 -2.15
C LEU A 165 5.01 0.86 -3.07
N LEU A 166 4.69 1.09 -4.34
CA LEU A 166 4.51 0.02 -5.32
C LEU A 166 5.76 -0.85 -5.50
N LEU A 167 6.95 -0.24 -5.50
CA LEU A 167 8.20 -1.00 -5.62
C LEU A 167 8.63 -1.58 -4.28
N ILE A 168 8.34 -0.90 -3.16
CA ILE A 168 8.73 -1.37 -1.83
C ILE A 168 7.91 -2.58 -1.42
N ASN A 169 6.58 -2.50 -1.46
CA ASN A 169 5.69 -3.58 -1.04
C ASN A 169 5.32 -4.55 -2.16
N GLY A 170 5.58 -4.17 -3.41
CA GLY A 170 5.13 -4.96 -4.55
C GLY A 170 3.61 -5.05 -4.66
N THR A 171 3.14 -5.80 -5.62
CA THR A 171 1.72 -6.19 -5.75
C THR A 171 1.55 -7.38 -6.66
N PHE A 172 0.51 -8.16 -6.41
CA PHE A 172 0.09 -9.24 -7.28
C PHE A 172 -1.40 -9.12 -7.59
N SER A 173 -1.76 -9.23 -8.86
CA SER A 173 -3.15 -9.22 -9.33
C SER A 173 -3.31 -9.97 -10.63
N ILE A 174 -4.40 -10.71 -10.75
CA ILE A 174 -4.82 -11.37 -11.99
C ILE A 174 -6.18 -10.82 -12.36
N ALA A 175 -6.30 -10.28 -13.56
CA ALA A 175 -7.54 -9.78 -14.11
C ALA A 175 -7.75 -10.32 -15.53
N ILE A 176 -8.92 -10.06 -16.11
CA ILE A 176 -9.23 -10.51 -17.48
C ILE A 176 -8.27 -9.79 -18.45
N GLY A 177 -7.44 -10.59 -19.13
CA GLY A 177 -6.51 -10.10 -20.15
C GLY A 177 -5.18 -9.54 -19.62
N THR A 178 -4.98 -9.38 -18.30
CA THR A 178 -3.71 -8.91 -17.75
C THR A 178 -3.36 -9.56 -16.41
N ARG A 179 -2.06 -9.57 -16.10
CA ARG A 179 -1.50 -10.01 -14.82
C ARG A 179 -0.47 -8.98 -14.37
N VAL A 180 -0.79 -8.24 -13.35
CA VAL A 180 0.17 -7.34 -12.68
C VAL A 180 0.94 -8.15 -11.65
N GLU A 181 2.26 -8.14 -11.75
CA GLU A 181 3.15 -8.84 -10.81
C GLU A 181 4.41 -8.01 -10.61
N ILE A 182 4.47 -7.34 -9.49
CA ILE A 182 5.55 -6.43 -9.13
C ILE A 182 6.14 -6.94 -7.83
N PRO A 183 7.40 -7.42 -7.83
CA PRO A 183 8.05 -7.88 -6.61
C PRO A 183 8.33 -6.73 -5.66
N CYS A 184 8.43 -7.03 -4.37
CA CYS A 184 8.91 -6.08 -3.38
C CYS A 184 10.43 -5.86 -3.50
N HIS A 185 10.90 -4.69 -3.05
CA HIS A 185 12.31 -4.28 -3.06
C HIS A 185 12.70 -3.70 -1.71
N SER A 186 14.00 -3.68 -1.44
CA SER A 186 14.56 -3.01 -0.28
C SER A 186 14.18 -1.53 -0.26
N LEU A 187 13.74 -1.03 0.91
CA LEU A 187 13.45 0.39 1.09
C LEU A 187 14.66 1.26 0.74
N ASN A 188 15.86 0.87 1.19
CA ASN A 188 17.08 1.62 0.95
C ASN A 188 17.41 1.69 -0.55
N ASP A 189 17.36 0.55 -1.27
CA ASP A 189 17.67 0.51 -2.69
C ASP A 189 16.70 1.37 -3.51
N VAL A 190 15.42 1.35 -3.16
CA VAL A 190 14.38 2.16 -3.83
C VAL A 190 14.58 3.65 -3.53
N ILE A 191 14.94 4.02 -2.30
CA ILE A 191 15.23 5.40 -1.94
C ILE A 191 16.48 5.88 -2.66
N ASP A 192 17.56 5.11 -2.66
CA ASP A 192 18.82 5.48 -3.31
C ASP A 192 18.65 5.64 -4.82
N ALA A 193 17.91 4.75 -5.47
CA ALA A 193 17.55 4.89 -6.88
C ALA A 193 16.69 6.15 -7.14
N THR A 194 15.75 6.46 -6.24
CA THR A 194 14.88 7.64 -6.34
C THR A 194 15.70 8.93 -6.17
N LEU A 195 16.59 8.99 -5.18
CA LEU A 195 17.50 10.13 -4.97
C LEU A 195 18.49 10.31 -6.14
N THR A 196 19.01 9.22 -6.67
CA THR A 196 19.88 9.25 -7.86
C THR A 196 19.16 9.90 -9.05
N LEU A 197 17.88 9.53 -9.28
CA LEU A 197 17.08 10.13 -10.35
C LEU A 197 16.66 11.57 -10.06
N LEU A 198 16.46 11.92 -8.80
CA LEU A 198 16.18 13.31 -8.39
C LEU A 198 17.35 14.24 -8.71
N HIS A 199 18.59 13.78 -8.48
CA HIS A 199 19.81 14.54 -8.82
C HIS A 199 20.11 14.53 -10.31
N ASN A 200 19.95 13.39 -10.98
CA ASN A 200 20.18 13.26 -12.41
C ASN A 200 19.15 12.32 -13.06
N PRO A 201 18.10 12.88 -13.70
CA PRO A 201 17.03 12.09 -14.35
C PRO A 201 17.53 11.15 -15.47
N ASN A 202 18.74 11.37 -15.99
CA ASN A 202 19.33 10.53 -17.05
C ASN A 202 20.11 9.33 -16.49
N SER A 203 20.28 9.21 -15.18
CA SER A 203 20.99 8.10 -14.55
C SER A 203 20.39 6.75 -14.92
N LYS A 204 21.23 5.74 -15.03
CA LYS A 204 20.81 4.35 -15.17
C LYS A 204 20.59 3.76 -13.78
N ILE A 205 19.47 3.14 -13.58
CA ILE A 205 19.16 2.43 -12.34
C ILE A 205 18.91 0.95 -12.62
N VAL A 206 19.28 0.11 -11.67
CA VAL A 206 18.97 -1.32 -11.64
C VAL A 206 18.50 -1.66 -10.24
N LEU A 207 17.29 -2.15 -10.11
CA LEU A 207 16.74 -2.63 -8.85
C LEU A 207 16.60 -4.15 -8.88
N VAL A 208 17.04 -4.78 -7.81
CA VAL A 208 16.93 -6.23 -7.60
C VAL A 208 15.85 -6.43 -6.53
N PRO A 209 14.88 -7.33 -6.73
CA PRO A 209 13.87 -7.63 -5.72
C PRO A 209 14.48 -8.11 -4.41
N ASP A 210 13.83 -7.76 -3.31
CA ASP A 210 14.14 -8.22 -1.98
C ASP A 210 12.85 -8.77 -1.36
N GLN A 211 12.60 -10.05 -1.53
CA GLN A 211 11.40 -10.75 -1.06
C GLN A 211 11.06 -10.39 0.40
N CYS A 212 9.80 -10.50 0.82
CA CYS A 212 9.38 -10.22 2.21
C CYS A 212 10.19 -11.04 3.22
N MET A 213 10.37 -12.33 2.93
CA MET A 213 11.39 -13.16 3.57
C MET A 213 12.65 -13.15 2.70
N GLN A 214 13.82 -13.04 3.33
CA GLN A 214 15.10 -13.08 2.59
C GLN A 214 15.21 -14.35 1.77
N CYS A 215 15.30 -14.22 0.46
CA CYS A 215 15.45 -15.33 -0.47
C CYS A 215 16.62 -15.09 -1.41
N GLU A 216 17.15 -16.18 -1.97
CA GLU A 216 18.18 -16.12 -3.01
C GLU A 216 17.52 -15.89 -4.38
N ILE A 217 18.04 -14.94 -5.15
CA ILE A 217 17.63 -14.71 -6.54
C ILE A 217 18.68 -15.30 -7.46
N VAL A 218 18.26 -16.22 -8.31
CA VAL A 218 19.14 -17.04 -9.14
C VAL A 218 19.09 -16.60 -10.60
N ASN A 219 20.28 -16.41 -11.21
CA ASN A 219 20.51 -16.25 -12.63
C ASN A 219 19.50 -15.34 -13.37
N THR A 220 19.52 -14.02 -13.08
CA THR A 220 18.58 -13.09 -13.73
C THR A 220 19.29 -11.85 -14.24
N ASP A 221 18.96 -11.43 -15.48
CA ASP A 221 19.42 -10.16 -16.06
C ASP A 221 18.52 -9.00 -15.59
N TRP A 222 18.85 -8.44 -14.42
CA TRP A 222 18.12 -7.30 -13.83
C TRP A 222 18.26 -6.01 -14.60
N LYS A 223 19.32 -5.82 -15.37
CA LYS A 223 19.45 -4.64 -16.25
C LYS A 223 18.35 -4.63 -17.30
N LYS A 224 18.12 -5.79 -17.92
CA LYS A 224 17.05 -5.95 -18.91
C LYS A 224 15.68 -5.77 -18.29
N ILE A 225 15.40 -6.44 -17.15
CA ILE A 225 14.10 -6.35 -16.45
C ILE A 225 13.83 -4.93 -15.99
N SER A 226 14.80 -4.25 -15.35
CA SER A 226 14.64 -2.87 -14.89
C SER A 226 14.34 -1.89 -16.02
N ASN A 227 14.92 -2.11 -17.21
CA ASN A 227 14.68 -1.26 -18.37
C ASN A 227 13.34 -1.54 -19.05
N MET A 228 12.84 -2.77 -19.01
CA MET A 228 11.60 -3.16 -19.69
C MET A 228 10.37 -3.14 -18.77
N GLY A 229 10.56 -3.21 -17.45
CA GLY A 229 9.49 -3.46 -16.48
C GLY A 229 8.80 -4.82 -16.67
N PHE A 230 9.46 -5.74 -17.35
CA PHE A 230 8.92 -7.04 -17.70
C PHE A 230 10.04 -8.09 -17.82
N GLY A 231 9.76 -9.30 -17.32
CA GLY A 231 10.69 -10.43 -17.42
C GLY A 231 10.36 -11.53 -16.43
N ASN A 232 11.18 -12.56 -16.42
CA ASN A 232 11.07 -13.66 -15.46
C ASN A 232 12.34 -13.70 -14.61
N TYR A 233 12.18 -14.13 -13.34
CA TYR A 233 13.28 -14.34 -12.41
C TYR A 233 13.01 -15.57 -11.55
N THR A 234 14.05 -16.24 -11.10
CA THR A 234 13.94 -17.41 -10.23
C THR A 234 14.29 -17.04 -8.81
N VAL A 235 13.39 -17.37 -7.89
CA VAL A 235 13.55 -17.17 -6.45
C VAL A 235 13.72 -18.52 -5.76
N ARG A 236 14.62 -18.58 -4.81
CA ARG A 236 14.93 -19.77 -4.02
C ARG A 236 14.92 -19.43 -2.54
N GLY A 237 14.11 -20.15 -1.75
CA GLY A 237 14.12 -20.09 -0.31
C GLY A 237 15.48 -20.54 0.28
N ILE A 238 15.84 -20.03 1.44
CA ILE A 238 17.11 -20.36 2.10
C ILE A 238 16.95 -21.64 2.87
N ILE A 239 17.77 -22.65 2.52
CA ILE A 239 17.92 -23.90 3.26
C ILE A 239 19.32 -23.94 3.88
N LYS A 240 19.41 -24.03 5.20
CA LYS A 240 20.66 -24.24 5.95
C LYS A 240 20.82 -25.70 6.31
N ILE A 241 22.03 -26.24 6.15
CA ILE A 241 22.39 -27.56 6.64
C ILE A 241 22.91 -27.35 8.05
N VAL A 242 22.35 -28.08 9.00
CA VAL A 242 22.69 -27.98 10.42
C VAL A 242 23.04 -29.38 10.95
N ASP A 243 24.17 -29.47 11.67
CA ASP A 243 24.57 -30.64 12.40
C ASP A 243 24.33 -30.42 13.89
N ASP A 244 23.58 -31.29 14.53
CA ASP A 244 23.33 -31.24 15.96
C ASP A 244 23.65 -32.59 16.64
N LYS A 245 23.40 -32.69 17.96
CA LYS A 245 23.65 -33.91 18.76
C LYS A 245 22.80 -35.11 18.33
N HIS A 246 21.71 -34.86 17.58
CA HIS A 246 20.75 -35.88 17.13
C HIS A 246 20.94 -36.24 15.66
N GLY A 247 21.87 -35.61 14.95
CA GLY A 247 22.20 -35.86 13.57
C GLY A 247 22.10 -34.62 12.70
N GLN A 248 22.10 -34.82 11.37
CA GLN A 248 22.04 -33.74 10.39
C GLN A 248 20.60 -33.47 9.99
N TYR A 249 20.25 -32.19 9.89
CA TYR A 249 18.95 -31.77 9.35
C TYR A 249 19.08 -30.55 8.43
N LEU A 250 18.09 -30.37 7.57
CA LEU A 250 17.92 -29.17 6.73
C LEU A 250 16.92 -28.24 7.41
N SER A 251 17.32 -27.00 7.66
CA SER A 251 16.45 -25.96 8.21
C SER A 251 16.06 -25.00 7.08
N ILE A 252 14.78 -24.96 6.73
CA ILE A 252 14.23 -24.00 5.78
C ILE A 252 13.92 -22.73 6.55
N ARG A 253 14.58 -21.63 6.18
CA ARG A 253 14.51 -20.33 6.87
C ARG A 253 13.70 -19.28 6.13
N SER A 254 13.42 -19.50 4.86
CA SER A 254 12.57 -18.63 4.08
C SER A 254 11.92 -19.38 2.93
N THR A 255 10.78 -18.86 2.48
CA THR A 255 10.07 -19.30 1.29
C THR A 255 9.87 -18.11 0.35
N PRO A 256 9.78 -18.36 -0.97
CA PRO A 256 9.38 -17.32 -1.91
C PRO A 256 8.04 -16.69 -1.51
N ASP A 257 7.87 -15.37 -1.74
CA ASP A 257 6.61 -14.69 -1.43
C ASP A 257 5.40 -15.47 -1.95
N MET A 258 4.34 -15.53 -1.16
CA MET A 258 3.09 -16.27 -1.44
C MET A 258 3.27 -17.81 -1.52
N VAL A 259 4.35 -18.34 -1.00
CA VAL A 259 4.57 -19.78 -0.83
C VAL A 259 4.56 -20.10 0.67
N TRP A 260 3.62 -20.94 1.08
CA TRP A 260 3.37 -21.26 2.48
C TRP A 260 4.07 -22.56 2.88
N SER A 261 4.51 -22.65 4.12
CA SER A 261 5.26 -23.82 4.60
C SER A 261 4.40 -25.09 4.65
N ASP A 262 3.10 -24.99 4.93
CA ASP A 262 2.19 -26.14 4.93
C ASP A 262 2.18 -26.87 3.59
N GLY A 263 2.04 -26.11 2.49
CA GLY A 263 2.07 -26.70 1.14
C GLY A 263 3.44 -27.31 0.77
N ILE A 264 4.53 -26.80 1.36
CA ILE A 264 5.85 -27.40 1.20
C ILE A 264 5.94 -28.70 1.98
N MET A 265 5.45 -28.77 3.23
CA MET A 265 5.41 -29.96 4.05
C MET A 265 4.61 -31.09 3.38
N GLU A 266 3.38 -30.78 2.93
CA GLU A 266 2.54 -31.73 2.20
C GLU A 266 3.28 -32.30 0.97
N LYS A 267 3.97 -31.42 0.23
CA LYS A 267 4.72 -31.88 -0.95
C LYS A 267 5.92 -32.75 -0.61
N ILE A 268 6.60 -32.46 0.50
CA ILE A 268 7.72 -33.30 0.96
C ILE A 268 7.20 -34.68 1.41
N GLU A 269 6.08 -34.75 2.12
CA GLU A 269 5.44 -36.01 2.49
C GLU A 269 5.04 -36.84 1.26
N GLU A 270 4.50 -36.21 0.21
CA GLU A 270 4.22 -36.89 -1.05
C GLU A 270 5.50 -37.49 -1.66
N LEU A 271 6.60 -36.70 -1.70
CA LEU A 271 7.88 -37.17 -2.26
C LEU A 271 8.49 -38.33 -1.44
N ILE A 272 8.26 -38.38 -0.14
CA ILE A 272 8.65 -39.51 0.71
C ILE A 272 7.82 -40.74 0.37
N LYS A 273 6.48 -40.61 0.26
CA LYS A 273 5.57 -41.69 -0.14
C LYS A 273 5.89 -42.25 -1.53
N GLU A 274 6.33 -41.39 -2.45
CA GLU A 274 6.77 -41.73 -3.81
C GLU A 274 8.21 -42.34 -3.86
N ASN A 275 8.87 -42.53 -2.72
CA ASN A 275 10.27 -42.99 -2.63
C ASN A 275 11.30 -42.10 -3.32
N LYS A 276 11.00 -40.82 -3.52
CA LYS A 276 11.94 -39.82 -4.09
C LYS A 276 12.82 -39.15 -3.04
N LEU A 277 12.41 -39.17 -1.76
CA LEU A 277 13.10 -38.60 -0.60
C LEU A 277 13.28 -39.66 0.51
N ILE A 278 13.83 -40.82 0.17
CA ILE A 278 14.05 -41.94 1.11
C ILE A 278 15.03 -41.60 2.22
N GLN A 279 15.88 -40.58 2.05
CA GLN A 279 16.91 -40.14 2.99
C GLN A 279 16.34 -39.27 4.12
N VAL A 280 15.08 -38.82 4.02
CA VAL A 280 14.40 -38.06 5.07
C VAL A 280 13.90 -39.03 6.15
N ALA A 281 14.14 -38.69 7.42
CA ALA A 281 13.68 -39.45 8.58
C ALA A 281 12.37 -38.86 9.14
N ASP A 282 12.31 -37.54 9.31
CA ASP A 282 11.19 -36.85 9.96
C ASP A 282 11.12 -35.40 9.46
N ILE A 283 9.95 -34.74 9.62
CA ILE A 283 9.71 -33.33 9.31
C ILE A 283 9.03 -32.67 10.51
N GLN A 284 9.56 -31.56 10.99
CA GLN A 284 9.02 -30.82 12.13
C GLN A 284 8.97 -29.32 11.83
N ASP A 285 7.86 -28.68 12.18
CA ASP A 285 7.73 -27.23 12.12
C ASP A 285 8.05 -26.61 13.48
N HIS A 286 9.13 -25.84 13.54
CA HIS A 286 9.58 -25.05 14.67
C HIS A 286 9.41 -23.55 14.43
N SER A 287 8.57 -23.16 13.46
CA SER A 287 8.32 -21.76 13.13
C SER A 287 7.60 -21.04 14.26
N THR A 288 7.87 -19.75 14.37
CA THR A 288 7.19 -18.82 15.27
C THR A 288 6.51 -17.74 14.43
N ASP A 289 5.78 -16.81 15.06
CA ASP A 289 5.15 -15.69 14.37
C ASP A 289 6.18 -14.74 13.69
N GLU A 290 7.43 -14.78 14.15
CA GLU A 290 8.51 -13.91 13.66
C GLU A 290 9.49 -14.61 12.73
N GLN A 291 9.54 -15.93 12.73
CA GLN A 291 10.60 -16.68 12.03
C GLN A 291 10.11 -18.03 11.52
N LEU A 292 10.41 -18.33 10.25
CA LEU A 292 10.25 -19.64 9.66
C LEU A 292 11.42 -20.56 10.06
N ASP A 293 11.13 -21.77 10.56
CA ASP A 293 12.10 -22.83 10.84
C ASP A 293 11.47 -24.22 10.62
N LEU A 294 11.28 -24.60 9.37
CA LEU A 294 10.85 -25.94 9.02
C LEU A 294 12.08 -26.87 8.94
N ARG A 295 12.13 -27.88 9.80
CA ARG A 295 13.25 -28.80 9.93
C ARG A 295 12.96 -30.16 9.30
N ILE A 296 13.86 -30.58 8.42
CA ILE A 296 13.82 -31.88 7.72
C ILE A 296 14.99 -32.72 8.24
N TYR A 297 14.69 -33.65 9.13
CA TYR A 297 15.69 -34.54 9.71
C TYR A 297 16.11 -35.62 8.73
N LEU A 298 17.41 -35.86 8.63
CA LEU A 298 17.99 -36.82 7.69
C LEU A 298 18.32 -38.14 8.38
N LYS A 299 18.24 -39.24 7.64
CA LYS A 299 18.73 -40.54 8.08
C LYS A 299 20.26 -40.53 8.18
N HIS A 300 20.81 -41.37 9.01
CA HIS A 300 22.25 -41.51 9.15
C HIS A 300 22.93 -41.85 7.82
N GLY A 301 23.98 -41.11 7.44
CA GLY A 301 24.68 -41.27 6.17
C GLY A 301 23.97 -40.66 4.94
N ALA A 302 22.89 -39.91 5.11
CA ALA A 302 22.22 -39.21 4.02
C ALA A 302 23.07 -38.05 3.47
N ASP A 303 23.01 -37.83 2.17
CA ASP A 303 23.63 -36.66 1.54
C ASP A 303 22.67 -35.46 1.60
N ALA A 304 22.95 -34.53 2.51
CA ALA A 304 22.16 -33.31 2.71
C ALA A 304 22.11 -32.41 1.46
N ASN A 305 23.18 -32.35 0.67
CA ASN A 305 23.21 -31.54 -0.55
C ASN A 305 22.34 -32.17 -1.64
N TYR A 306 22.32 -33.46 -1.74
CA TYR A 306 21.42 -34.17 -2.65
C TYR A 306 19.95 -33.90 -2.26
N VAL A 307 19.58 -34.06 -1.00
CA VAL A 307 18.22 -33.80 -0.51
C VAL A 307 17.85 -32.35 -0.76
N LYS A 308 18.72 -31.40 -0.48
CA LYS A 308 18.51 -29.97 -0.76
C LYS A 308 18.21 -29.69 -2.24
N GLN A 309 18.94 -30.34 -3.16
CA GLN A 309 18.70 -30.20 -4.61
C GLN A 309 17.36 -30.81 -5.03
N VAL A 310 16.99 -31.96 -4.47
CA VAL A 310 15.70 -32.61 -4.74
C VAL A 310 14.55 -31.74 -4.27
N LEU A 311 14.68 -31.08 -3.09
CA LEU A 311 13.69 -30.13 -2.56
C LEU A 311 13.51 -28.93 -3.50
N TYR A 312 14.59 -28.29 -3.95
CA TYR A 312 14.50 -27.17 -4.89
C TYR A 312 13.87 -27.55 -6.23
N LYS A 313 14.13 -28.77 -6.70
CA LYS A 313 13.62 -29.25 -7.98
C LYS A 313 12.13 -29.64 -7.95
N ASN A 314 11.66 -30.17 -6.83
CA ASN A 314 10.35 -30.82 -6.75
C ASN A 314 9.34 -30.13 -5.83
N THR A 315 9.73 -29.03 -5.17
CA THR A 315 8.83 -28.24 -4.33
C THR A 315 8.82 -26.78 -4.73
N GLN A 316 7.93 -25.99 -4.14
CA GLN A 316 7.85 -24.55 -4.36
C GLN A 316 8.95 -23.74 -3.60
N LEU A 317 9.94 -24.41 -3.00
CA LEU A 317 11.12 -23.75 -2.45
C LEU A 317 11.95 -23.03 -3.53
N GLN A 318 11.83 -23.43 -4.77
CA GLN A 318 12.33 -22.68 -5.92
C GLN A 318 11.20 -22.50 -6.93
N VAL A 319 10.91 -21.23 -7.25
CA VAL A 319 9.86 -20.85 -8.19
C VAL A 319 10.37 -19.82 -9.20
N THR A 320 9.86 -19.90 -10.41
CA THR A 320 10.05 -18.84 -11.41
C THR A 320 8.87 -17.88 -11.32
N LYS A 321 9.15 -16.63 -10.99
CA LYS A 321 8.19 -15.52 -10.92
C LYS A 321 8.33 -14.60 -12.11
N ARG A 322 7.30 -13.80 -12.36
CA ARG A 322 7.29 -12.80 -13.41
C ARG A 322 7.42 -11.41 -12.81
N VAL A 323 8.03 -10.51 -13.55
CA VAL A 323 7.87 -9.06 -13.35
C VAL A 323 6.97 -8.55 -14.46
N ASN A 324 5.92 -7.82 -14.13
CA ASN A 324 5.09 -7.09 -15.07
C ASN A 324 4.60 -5.81 -14.38
N LEU A 325 5.36 -4.73 -14.59
CA LEU A 325 5.09 -3.42 -13.98
C LEU A 325 4.04 -2.67 -14.80
N GLU A 326 2.80 -3.08 -14.63
CA GLU A 326 1.64 -2.39 -15.18
C GLU A 326 0.96 -1.56 -14.09
N VAL A 327 0.66 -0.31 -14.42
CA VAL A 327 0.05 0.69 -13.52
C VAL A 327 -1.05 1.44 -14.22
N LEU A 328 -1.97 1.96 -13.43
CA LEU A 328 -3.05 2.83 -13.91
C LEU A 328 -2.57 4.29 -13.90
N ASN A 329 -2.53 4.92 -15.07
CA ASN A 329 -2.26 6.34 -15.23
C ASN A 329 -3.51 7.04 -15.80
N GLY A 330 -4.31 7.65 -14.94
CA GLY A 330 -5.64 8.13 -15.30
C GLY A 330 -6.56 6.98 -15.75
N MET A 331 -6.91 6.96 -17.02
CA MET A 331 -7.76 5.91 -17.64
C MET A 331 -6.96 4.95 -18.52
N GLU A 332 -5.64 4.94 -18.43
CA GLU A 332 -4.78 4.10 -19.26
C GLU A 332 -3.96 3.14 -18.39
N ILE A 333 -3.87 1.88 -18.81
CA ILE A 333 -2.96 0.90 -18.22
C ILE A 333 -1.67 0.97 -19.02
N GLN A 334 -0.58 1.31 -18.32
CA GLN A 334 0.74 1.48 -18.93
C GLN A 334 1.73 0.51 -18.30
N ARG A 335 2.54 -0.13 -19.15
CA ARG A 335 3.71 -0.87 -18.71
C ARG A 335 4.91 0.07 -18.70
N LEU A 336 5.58 0.15 -17.57
CA LEU A 336 6.69 1.09 -17.37
C LEU A 336 7.99 0.36 -17.01
N SER A 337 9.13 0.96 -17.37
CA SER A 337 10.40 0.62 -16.75
C SER A 337 10.44 1.12 -15.30
N TYR A 338 11.31 0.55 -14.47
CA TYR A 338 11.47 1.04 -13.09
C TYR A 338 11.87 2.52 -13.05
N LYS A 339 12.77 2.93 -13.95
CA LYS A 339 13.15 4.35 -14.10
C LYS A 339 11.96 5.23 -14.44
N ALA A 340 11.14 4.87 -15.43
CA ALA A 340 9.98 5.66 -15.82
C ALA A 340 8.98 5.80 -14.65
N TYR A 341 8.70 4.71 -13.94
CA TYR A 341 7.84 4.74 -12.76
C TYR A 341 8.37 5.69 -11.67
N LEU A 342 9.67 5.62 -11.34
CA LEU A 342 10.26 6.48 -10.32
C LEU A 342 10.26 7.96 -10.73
N LEU A 343 10.41 8.28 -12.01
CA LEU A 343 10.29 9.65 -12.50
C LEU A 343 8.87 10.19 -12.38
N TYR A 344 7.84 9.38 -12.70
CA TYR A 344 6.43 9.72 -12.44
C TYR A 344 6.17 9.94 -10.94
N PHE A 345 6.69 9.07 -10.10
CA PHE A 345 6.58 9.23 -8.65
C PHE A 345 7.19 10.55 -8.17
N LEU A 346 8.37 10.91 -8.63
CA LEU A 346 9.03 12.19 -8.28
C LEU A 346 8.20 13.40 -8.71
N GLU A 347 7.62 13.37 -9.91
CA GLU A 347 6.74 14.44 -10.37
C GLU A 347 5.46 14.54 -9.53
N TYR A 348 4.83 13.41 -9.22
CA TYR A 348 3.70 13.35 -8.31
C TYR A 348 4.06 13.93 -6.93
N ARG A 349 5.19 13.52 -6.33
CA ARG A 349 5.67 14.05 -5.04
C ARG A 349 5.90 15.55 -5.10
N ARG A 350 6.47 16.05 -6.19
CA ARG A 350 6.65 17.48 -6.39
C ARG A 350 5.31 18.23 -6.36
N SER A 351 4.30 17.71 -7.03
CA SER A 351 2.96 18.32 -7.05
C SER A 351 2.31 18.33 -5.66
N VAL A 352 2.41 17.23 -4.91
CA VAL A 352 1.92 17.13 -3.52
C VAL A 352 2.63 18.14 -2.61
N LYS A 353 3.97 18.23 -2.71
CA LYS A 353 4.77 19.19 -1.92
C LYS A 353 4.41 20.63 -2.27
N PHE A 354 4.24 20.95 -3.54
CA PHE A 354 3.84 22.28 -3.97
C PHE A 354 2.50 22.68 -3.34
N ARG A 355 1.49 21.81 -3.38
CA ARG A 355 0.18 22.05 -2.76
C ARG A 355 0.28 22.22 -1.24
N LEU A 356 1.06 21.37 -0.57
CA LEU A 356 1.27 21.44 0.88
C LEU A 356 1.92 22.76 1.29
N TYR A 357 2.97 23.18 0.60
CA TYR A 357 3.66 24.43 0.92
C TYR A 357 2.83 25.65 0.60
N ASN A 358 2.05 25.64 -0.47
CA ASN A 358 1.09 26.71 -0.74
C ASN A 358 0.04 26.84 0.36
N PHE A 359 -0.51 25.72 0.84
CA PHE A 359 -1.42 25.73 1.98
C PHE A 359 -0.77 26.31 3.25
N ARG A 360 0.46 25.89 3.55
CA ARG A 360 1.23 26.40 4.70
C ARG A 360 1.52 27.90 4.57
N LEU A 361 1.86 28.34 3.34
CA LEU A 361 2.11 29.76 3.05
C LEU A 361 0.86 30.58 3.29
N GLN A 362 -0.28 30.22 2.71
CA GLN A 362 -1.55 30.90 2.93
C GLN A 362 -1.94 30.97 4.40
N LYS A 363 -1.76 29.87 5.14
CA LYS A 363 -2.01 29.83 6.59
C LYS A 363 -1.08 30.76 7.37
N ALA A 364 0.19 30.83 6.98
CA ALA A 364 1.18 31.72 7.61
C ALA A 364 0.87 33.20 7.29
N GLU A 365 0.52 33.52 6.04
CA GLU A 365 0.11 34.86 5.63
C GLU A 365 -1.15 35.34 6.39
N THR A 366 -2.17 34.47 6.47
CA THR A 366 -3.36 34.76 7.27
C THR A 366 -2.99 35.04 8.75
N ARG A 367 -2.10 34.23 9.30
CA ARG A 367 -1.66 34.43 10.69
C ARG A 367 -0.86 35.71 10.88
N LEU A 368 -0.01 36.06 9.92
CA LEU A 368 0.74 37.31 9.91
C LEU A 368 -0.21 38.51 9.89
N HIS A 369 -1.19 38.51 8.99
CA HIS A 369 -2.20 39.57 8.96
C HIS A 369 -2.96 39.73 10.27
N GLN A 370 -3.32 38.63 10.93
CA GLN A 370 -3.96 38.68 12.25
C GLN A 370 -3.05 39.32 13.30
N ILE A 371 -1.76 38.95 13.33
CA ILE A 371 -0.79 39.50 14.28
C ILE A 371 -0.57 40.99 14.01
N ASP A 372 -0.40 41.38 12.76
CA ASP A 372 -0.25 42.80 12.37
C ASP A 372 -1.48 43.62 12.78
N THR A 373 -2.66 43.05 12.68
CA THR A 373 -3.89 43.69 13.16
C THR A 373 -3.85 43.87 14.68
N TYR A 374 -3.45 42.86 15.43
CA TYR A 374 -3.33 42.99 16.91
C TYR A 374 -2.28 44.03 17.29
N ILE A 375 -1.15 44.12 16.61
CA ILE A 375 -0.14 45.14 16.85
C ILE A 375 -0.73 46.53 16.60
N LYS A 376 -1.41 46.75 15.48
CA LYS A 376 -2.05 48.03 15.16
C LYS A 376 -3.10 48.45 16.19
N ILE A 377 -3.89 47.48 16.68
CA ILE A 377 -4.86 47.74 17.79
C ILE A 377 -4.14 48.18 19.06
N LEU A 378 -3.07 47.51 19.45
CA LEU A 378 -2.29 47.84 20.64
C LEU A 378 -1.61 49.20 20.51
N GLU A 379 -1.03 49.51 19.36
CA GLU A 379 -0.33 50.76 19.06
C GLU A 379 -1.30 51.97 18.97
N SER A 380 -2.57 51.75 18.62
CA SER A 380 -3.56 52.79 18.50
C SER A 380 -3.89 53.46 19.83
N GLY A 381 -3.65 52.80 20.96
CA GLY A 381 -4.02 53.26 22.29
C GLY A 381 -5.54 53.30 22.57
N ASP A 382 -6.36 52.93 21.60
CA ASP A 382 -7.83 53.01 21.62
C ASP A 382 -8.53 51.69 22.01
N ILE A 383 -7.85 50.82 22.74
CA ILE A 383 -8.33 49.46 23.06
C ILE A 383 -9.71 49.49 23.74
N GLU A 384 -9.91 50.41 24.72
CA GLU A 384 -11.18 50.52 25.44
C GLU A 384 -12.34 50.89 24.52
N ASN A 385 -12.12 51.82 23.59
CA ASN A 385 -13.14 52.25 22.61
C ASN A 385 -13.46 51.11 21.62
N ILE A 386 -12.46 50.37 21.16
CA ILE A 386 -12.64 49.21 20.24
C ILE A 386 -13.43 48.11 20.96
N VAL A 387 -13.08 47.78 22.20
CA VAL A 387 -13.80 46.80 23.03
C VAL A 387 -15.24 47.24 23.30
N HIS A 388 -15.46 48.52 23.58
CA HIS A 388 -16.81 49.08 23.78
C HIS A 388 -17.67 48.98 22.51
N MET A 389 -17.11 49.28 21.36
CA MET A 389 -17.78 49.15 20.05
C MET A 389 -18.14 47.69 19.77
N ILE A 390 -17.21 46.75 19.96
CA ILE A 390 -17.45 45.30 19.72
C ILE A 390 -18.51 44.76 20.69
N ARG A 391 -18.50 45.18 21.97
CA ARG A 391 -19.51 44.75 22.94
C ARG A 391 -20.92 45.25 22.64
N ASN A 392 -21.03 46.39 21.98
CA ASN A 392 -22.31 46.97 21.56
C ASN A 392 -22.77 46.54 20.19
N GLN A 393 -22.12 45.53 19.59
CA GLN A 393 -22.37 45.00 18.23
C GLN A 393 -23.85 44.61 18.01
N ALA A 394 -24.57 44.18 19.04
CA ALA A 394 -25.99 43.79 18.94
C ALA A 394 -26.92 44.95 18.47
N SER A 395 -26.45 46.21 18.46
CA SER A 395 -27.21 47.41 18.06
C SER A 395 -26.64 48.11 16.83
N MET A 396 -25.58 47.63 16.20
CA MET A 396 -24.89 48.25 15.05
C MET A 396 -24.89 47.37 13.84
N ASP A 397 -24.95 47.99 12.63
CA ASP A 397 -24.71 47.31 11.38
C ASP A 397 -23.25 46.82 11.27
N GLU A 398 -23.06 45.56 10.99
CA GLU A 398 -21.74 44.90 10.86
C GLU A 398 -20.85 45.62 9.83
N ALA A 399 -21.43 46.07 8.70
CA ALA A 399 -20.75 46.84 7.67
C ALA A 399 -20.21 48.17 8.19
N TYR A 400 -20.95 48.84 9.09
CA TYR A 400 -20.52 50.07 9.72
C TYR A 400 -19.35 49.85 10.63
N LEU A 401 -19.37 48.79 11.43
CA LEU A 401 -18.30 48.44 12.36
C LEU A 401 -17.01 48.12 11.62
N ILE A 402 -17.10 47.32 10.53
CA ILE A 402 -15.96 46.98 9.68
C ILE A 402 -15.34 48.24 9.08
N ASN A 403 -16.14 49.09 8.45
CA ASN A 403 -15.67 50.35 7.85
C ASN A 403 -15.02 51.29 8.90
N TRP A 404 -15.58 51.36 10.10
CA TRP A 404 -15.03 52.19 11.17
C TRP A 404 -13.63 51.62 11.61
N LEU A 405 -13.51 50.32 11.81
CA LEU A 405 -12.23 49.66 12.15
C LEU A 405 -11.19 49.86 11.05
N MET A 406 -11.57 49.67 9.79
CA MET A 406 -10.68 49.87 8.64
C MET A 406 -10.11 51.29 8.60
N ASN A 407 -10.98 52.30 8.77
CA ASN A 407 -10.57 53.69 8.74
C ASN A 407 -9.73 54.10 9.97
N LYS A 408 -10.09 53.62 11.15
CA LYS A 408 -9.43 53.97 12.40
C LYS A 408 -8.05 53.34 12.53
N LEU A 409 -7.94 52.07 12.17
CA LEU A 409 -6.72 51.27 12.35
C LEU A 409 -5.86 51.22 11.08
N LYS A 410 -6.33 51.77 9.97
CA LYS A 410 -5.70 51.68 8.65
C LYS A 410 -5.42 50.22 8.25
N ILE A 411 -6.38 49.35 8.52
CA ILE A 411 -6.34 47.94 8.19
C ILE A 411 -7.12 47.66 6.90
N THR A 412 -6.89 46.51 6.28
CA THR A 412 -7.61 46.06 5.08
C THR A 412 -8.81 45.20 5.47
N ASP A 413 -9.72 45.00 4.53
CA ASP A 413 -10.90 44.13 4.70
C ASP A 413 -10.56 42.68 5.10
N LEU A 414 -9.36 42.25 4.76
CA LEU A 414 -8.82 40.94 5.14
C LEU A 414 -8.24 40.89 6.58
N GLN A 415 -8.00 42.03 7.18
CA GLN A 415 -7.51 42.19 8.55
C GLN A 415 -8.63 42.41 9.53
#